data_fb9ea43af4a1b5729062fba4d5688f58
#
_entry.id   fb9ea43af4a1b5729062fba4d5688f58
#
_cell.length_a   1.000
_cell.length_b   1.000
_cell.length_c   1.000
_cell.angle_alpha   90.00
_cell.angle_beta   90.00
_cell.angle_gamma   90.00
#
_symmetry.space_group_name_H-M   'P 1'
#
loop_
_entity.id
_entity.type
_entity.pdbx_description
1 polymer ?
#
loop_
_entity_poly.entity_id
_entity_poly.type
_entity_poly.pdbx_seq_one_letter_code
_entity_poly.pdbx_strand_id
1 'polypeptide(L)'
;MVANKVCPVVLRSYGSTAYLLAFEHPLAGYLLVKGTIEAGEAVDAAALRELAEESGITSADVLRSLGTWSSGFEDQVWEFILCQPCHLLPNAWKHHALDDGGHTFRFFWHPLSADADAKLWHFVFRNALGFIRRATV
;
A
#
# COMPACT_ATOMS: atom_id res chain seq x y z
N MET A 1 16.77 -1.03 13.08
CA MET A 1 16.05 -1.93 12.15
C MET A 1 15.95 -1.22 10.81
N VAL A 2 16.45 -1.86 9.77
CA VAL A 2 16.51 -1.27 8.42
C VAL A 2 15.42 -1.91 7.55
N ALA A 3 14.57 -1.09 6.95
CA ALA A 3 13.52 -1.58 6.07
C ALA A 3 14.09 -2.09 4.75
N ASN A 4 13.57 -3.21 4.26
CA ASN A 4 13.88 -3.76 2.95
C ASN A 4 12.66 -3.72 2.00
N LYS A 5 11.48 -3.42 2.54
CA LYS A 5 10.25 -3.24 1.76
C LYS A 5 9.63 -1.89 2.10
N VAL A 6 8.95 -1.30 1.13
CA VAL A 6 8.20 -0.07 1.30
C VAL A 6 6.73 -0.31 0.98
N CYS A 7 5.86 0.28 1.79
CA CYS A 7 4.41 0.23 1.58
C CYS A 7 3.91 1.67 1.47
N PRO A 8 3.68 2.19 0.27
CA PRO A 8 3.06 3.50 0.12
C PRO A 8 1.60 3.42 0.58
N VAL A 9 1.20 4.34 1.45
CA VAL A 9 -0.14 4.39 2.03
C VAL A 9 -0.85 5.60 1.45
N VAL A 10 -2.01 5.37 0.82
CA VAL A 10 -2.85 6.44 0.29
C VAL A 10 -4.18 6.38 1.01
N LEU A 11 -4.50 7.48 1.69
CA LEU A 11 -5.76 7.63 2.43
C LEU A 11 -6.61 8.69 1.76
N ARG A 12 -7.92 8.51 1.84
CA ARG A 12 -8.87 9.58 1.53
C ARG A 12 -10.03 9.52 2.51
N SER A 13 -10.64 10.67 2.78
CA SER A 13 -11.80 10.74 3.66
C SER A 13 -13.06 11.02 2.84
N TYR A 14 -14.16 10.39 3.22
CA TYR A 14 -15.47 10.66 2.67
C TYR A 14 -16.44 10.76 3.85
N GLY A 15 -16.94 11.95 4.09
CA GLY A 15 -17.65 12.22 5.34
C GLY A 15 -16.70 12.06 6.52
N SER A 16 -17.11 11.29 7.52
CA SER A 16 -16.27 11.01 8.70
C SER A 16 -15.46 9.71 8.58
N THR A 17 -15.52 9.05 7.43
CA THR A 17 -14.86 7.76 7.24
C THR A 17 -13.57 7.94 6.44
N ALA A 18 -12.48 7.39 6.97
CA ALA A 18 -11.20 7.31 6.24
C ALA A 18 -11.13 5.98 5.51
N TYR A 19 -10.64 6.02 4.29
CA TYR A 19 -10.47 4.85 3.42
C TYR A 19 -9.02 4.71 3.00
N LEU A 20 -8.56 3.47 2.94
CA LEU A 20 -7.21 3.12 2.52
C LEU A 20 -7.25 2.50 1.13
N LEU A 21 -6.36 2.94 0.25
CA LEU A 21 -6.21 2.35 -1.07
C LEU A 21 -5.67 0.93 -0.97
N ALA A 22 -6.37 -0.01 -1.57
CA ALA A 22 -6.01 -1.42 -1.64
C ALA A 22 -6.35 -1.96 -3.01
N PHE A 23 -5.95 -3.18 -3.31
CA PHE A 23 -6.30 -3.80 -4.58
C PHE A 23 -6.53 -5.30 -4.46
N GLU A 24 -7.27 -5.83 -5.42
CA GLU A 24 -7.46 -7.26 -5.60
C GLU A 24 -6.47 -7.77 -6.64
N HIS A 25 -5.62 -8.71 -6.22
CA HIS A 25 -4.72 -9.45 -7.09
C HIS A 25 -5.48 -10.68 -7.60
N PRO A 26 -5.41 -11.02 -8.90
CA PRO A 26 -6.21 -12.13 -9.44
C PRO A 26 -5.89 -13.49 -8.82
N LEU A 27 -4.70 -13.65 -8.25
CA LEU A 27 -4.25 -14.93 -7.68
C LEU A 27 -4.04 -14.90 -6.17
N ALA A 28 -3.89 -13.71 -5.56
CA ALA A 28 -3.45 -13.59 -4.19
C ALA A 28 -4.45 -12.91 -3.25
N GLY A 29 -5.60 -12.46 -3.76
CA GLY A 29 -6.62 -11.79 -2.96
C GLY A 29 -6.34 -10.31 -2.76
N TYR A 30 -6.73 -9.78 -1.60
CA TYR A 30 -6.63 -8.35 -1.30
C TYR A 30 -5.28 -8.01 -0.71
N LEU A 31 -4.63 -7.01 -1.28
CA LEU A 31 -3.29 -6.59 -0.93
C LEU A 31 -3.20 -5.07 -0.84
N LEU A 32 -2.13 -4.59 -0.23
CA LEU A 32 -1.69 -3.20 -0.31
C LEU A 32 -0.52 -3.11 -1.27
N VAL A 33 -0.31 -1.94 -1.86
CA VAL A 33 0.90 -1.68 -2.66
C VAL A 33 2.12 -1.89 -1.77
N LYS A 34 3.06 -2.70 -2.21
CA LYS A 34 4.28 -2.98 -1.46
C LYS A 34 5.35 -3.45 -2.45
N GLY A 35 6.58 -3.04 -2.22
CA GLY A 35 7.66 -3.49 -3.06
C GLY A 35 9.01 -3.37 -2.40
N THR A 36 10.04 -3.84 -3.11
CA THR A 36 11.41 -3.87 -2.62
C THR A 36 12.07 -2.50 -2.74
N ILE A 37 12.76 -2.09 -1.67
CA ILE A 37 13.62 -0.92 -1.72
C ILE A 37 14.92 -1.36 -2.42
N GLU A 38 15.21 -0.75 -3.58
CA GLU A 38 16.39 -1.10 -4.36
C GLU A 38 17.67 -0.59 -3.70
N ALA A 39 18.80 -1.23 -4.02
CA ALA A 39 20.09 -0.81 -3.49
C ALA A 39 20.38 0.66 -3.85
N GLY A 40 20.71 1.46 -2.83
CA GLY A 40 20.99 2.89 -3.02
C GLY A 40 19.76 3.77 -3.23
N GLU A 41 18.56 3.20 -3.23
CA GLU A 41 17.32 3.95 -3.42
C GLU A 41 16.84 4.54 -2.08
N ALA A 42 16.47 5.82 -2.09
CA ALA A 42 15.84 6.43 -0.92
C ALA A 42 14.44 5.83 -0.72
N VAL A 43 14.02 5.65 0.53
CA VAL A 43 12.74 5.04 0.86
C VAL A 43 11.56 5.80 0.25
N ASP A 44 11.59 7.14 0.31
CA ASP A 44 10.54 7.98 -0.27
C ASP A 44 10.45 7.78 -1.79
N ALA A 45 11.58 7.68 -2.47
CA ALA A 45 11.61 7.43 -3.92
C ALA A 45 11.08 6.04 -4.24
N ALA A 46 11.43 5.04 -3.44
CA ALA A 46 10.90 3.68 -3.59
C ALA A 46 9.39 3.64 -3.44
N ALA A 47 8.85 4.39 -2.46
CA ALA A 47 7.41 4.46 -2.23
C ALA A 47 6.68 5.00 -3.47
N LEU A 48 7.16 6.10 -4.03
CA LEU A 48 6.55 6.71 -5.22
C LEU A 48 6.70 5.82 -6.45
N ARG A 49 7.84 5.15 -6.61
CA ARG A 49 8.07 4.23 -7.72
C ARG A 49 7.11 3.04 -7.65
N GLU A 50 7.01 2.39 -6.50
CA GLU A 50 6.12 1.24 -6.32
C GLU A 50 4.65 1.63 -6.50
N LEU A 51 4.27 2.80 -6.00
CA LEU A 51 2.90 3.31 -6.17
C LEU A 51 2.58 3.48 -7.66
N ALA A 52 3.50 4.07 -8.43
CA ALA A 52 3.32 4.25 -9.86
C ALA A 52 3.26 2.92 -10.61
N GLU A 53 4.17 1.99 -10.30
CA GLU A 53 4.25 0.70 -10.99
C GLU A 53 3.01 -0.16 -10.76
N GLU A 54 2.52 -0.22 -9.52
CA GLU A 54 1.42 -1.12 -9.18
C GLU A 54 0.04 -0.49 -9.37
N SER A 55 -0.11 0.81 -9.15
CA SER A 55 -1.43 1.47 -9.19
C SER A 55 -1.64 2.41 -10.37
N GLY A 56 -0.57 2.81 -11.05
CA GLY A 56 -0.65 3.83 -12.09
C GLY A 56 -0.71 5.26 -11.56
N ILE A 57 -0.59 5.47 -10.25
CA ILE A 57 -0.55 6.82 -9.68
C ILE A 57 0.86 7.36 -9.87
N THR A 58 1.04 8.20 -10.89
CA THR A 58 2.35 8.72 -11.28
C THR A 58 2.65 10.10 -10.70
N SER A 59 1.67 10.75 -10.08
CA SER A 59 1.83 12.08 -9.51
C SER A 59 1.33 12.08 -8.07
N ALA A 60 2.26 12.06 -7.13
CA ALA A 60 1.97 12.06 -5.70
C ALA A 60 3.14 12.66 -4.94
N ASP A 61 2.85 13.21 -3.77
CA ASP A 61 3.85 13.72 -2.84
C ASP A 61 3.96 12.81 -1.63
N VAL A 62 5.17 12.66 -1.10
CA VAL A 62 5.37 12.02 0.19
C VAL A 62 5.04 13.01 1.29
N LEU A 63 4.15 12.62 2.20
CA LEU A 63 3.80 13.45 3.35
C LEU A 63 4.71 13.17 4.55
N ARG A 64 4.85 11.90 4.93
CA ARG A 64 5.70 11.48 6.03
C ARG A 64 5.82 9.98 6.11
N SER A 65 6.83 9.49 6.85
CA SER A 65 6.92 8.09 7.24
C SER A 65 5.96 7.82 8.40
N LEU A 66 5.26 6.70 8.32
CA LEU A 66 4.44 6.21 9.43
C LEU A 66 5.23 5.30 10.36
N GLY A 67 6.45 4.94 9.99
CA GLY A 67 7.33 4.11 10.79
C GLY A 67 7.71 2.80 10.11
N THR A 68 8.61 2.07 10.78
CA THR A 68 9.07 0.75 10.33
C THR A 68 8.41 -0.35 11.14
N TRP A 69 8.28 -1.52 10.53
CA TRP A 69 7.56 -2.63 11.12
C TRP A 69 8.17 -3.95 10.67
N SER A 70 8.49 -4.79 11.64
CA SER A 70 8.92 -6.16 11.37
C SER A 70 7.68 -7.00 11.09
N SER A 71 7.57 -7.49 9.86
CA SER A 71 6.33 -8.16 9.41
C SER A 71 6.14 -9.55 9.98
N GLY A 72 7.23 -10.21 10.42
CA GLY A 72 7.20 -11.61 10.80
C GLY A 72 7.03 -12.55 9.61
N PHE A 73 7.21 -12.04 8.40
CA PHE A 73 7.03 -12.78 7.15
C PHE A 73 8.25 -12.63 6.26
N GLU A 74 8.92 -13.73 5.93
CA GLU A 74 10.05 -13.78 4.99
C GLU A 74 11.16 -12.77 5.29
N ASP A 75 11.43 -12.52 6.57
CA ASP A 75 12.42 -11.54 7.03
C ASP A 75 12.19 -10.12 6.48
N GLN A 76 10.96 -9.79 6.10
CA GLN A 76 10.63 -8.47 5.61
C GLN A 76 10.44 -7.47 6.74
N VAL A 77 11.13 -6.35 6.62
CA VAL A 77 10.93 -5.16 7.45
C VAL A 77 10.36 -4.08 6.52
N TRP A 78 9.17 -3.60 6.84
CA TRP A 78 8.47 -2.63 5.99
C TRP A 78 8.60 -1.24 6.57
N GLU A 79 8.72 -0.25 5.70
CA GLU A 79 8.49 1.14 6.07
C GLU A 79 7.21 1.61 5.36
N PHE A 80 6.30 2.20 6.14
CA PHE A 80 5.04 2.73 5.62
C PHE A 80 5.21 4.21 5.35
N ILE A 81 4.93 4.63 4.11
CA ILE A 81 5.11 6.02 3.68
C ILE A 81 3.74 6.57 3.28
N LEU A 82 3.28 7.58 4.00
CA LEU A 82 2.02 8.25 3.67
C LEU A 82 2.24 9.14 2.45
N CYS A 83 1.47 8.87 1.39
CA CYS A 83 1.54 9.57 0.12
C CYS A 83 0.22 10.28 -0.19
N GLN A 84 0.33 11.47 -0.79
CA GLN A 84 -0.82 12.26 -1.22
C GLN A 84 -0.82 12.38 -2.74
N PRO A 85 -1.77 11.73 -3.44
CA PRO A 85 -1.92 11.94 -4.88
C PRO A 85 -2.22 13.40 -5.21
N CYS A 86 -1.67 13.87 -6.34
CA CYS A 86 -1.86 15.25 -6.79
C CYS A 86 -3.19 15.47 -7.50
N HIS A 87 -3.93 14.41 -7.80
CA HIS A 87 -5.23 14.46 -8.48
C HIS A 87 -6.25 13.63 -7.72
N LEU A 88 -7.53 13.94 -7.94
CA LEU A 88 -8.62 13.11 -7.44
C LEU A 88 -8.56 11.74 -8.11
N LEU A 89 -8.75 10.70 -7.32
CA LEU A 89 -8.74 9.32 -7.80
C LEU A 89 -10.15 8.79 -7.96
N PRO A 90 -10.38 7.89 -8.94
CA PRO A 90 -11.68 7.23 -9.08
C PRO A 90 -12.04 6.39 -7.85
N ASN A 91 -13.30 6.01 -7.73
CA ASN A 91 -13.75 5.09 -6.68
C ASN A 91 -13.26 3.67 -6.91
N ALA A 92 -12.96 3.31 -8.15
CA ALA A 92 -12.38 2.01 -8.51
C ALA A 92 -11.71 2.14 -9.88
N TRP A 93 -10.64 1.38 -10.09
CA TRP A 93 -9.99 1.28 -11.40
C TRP A 93 -9.16 0.01 -11.46
N LYS A 94 -8.75 -0.31 -12.70
CA LYS A 94 -7.84 -1.42 -12.96
C LYS A 94 -6.52 -0.88 -13.45
N HIS A 95 -5.42 -1.53 -13.05
CA HIS A 95 -4.10 -1.20 -13.54
C HIS A 95 -3.35 -2.48 -13.85
N HIS A 96 -2.73 -2.55 -15.04
CA HIS A 96 -1.90 -3.69 -15.42
C HIS A 96 -0.47 -3.42 -14.98
N ALA A 97 0.00 -4.18 -14.00
CA ALA A 97 1.37 -4.12 -13.51
C ALA A 97 2.21 -5.17 -14.22
N LEU A 98 3.43 -4.80 -14.62
CA LEU A 98 4.29 -5.67 -15.43
C LEU A 98 5.08 -6.68 -14.60
N ASP A 99 5.17 -6.49 -13.28
CA ASP A 99 5.91 -7.37 -12.39
C ASP A 99 5.32 -8.79 -12.37
N ASP A 100 6.16 -9.78 -12.09
CA ASP A 100 5.78 -11.19 -11.96
C ASP A 100 5.01 -11.75 -13.17
N GLY A 101 5.42 -11.33 -14.38
CA GLY A 101 4.79 -11.79 -15.62
C GLY A 101 3.55 -11.01 -16.03
N GLY A 102 3.23 -9.98 -15.28
CA GLY A 102 2.11 -9.08 -15.59
C GLY A 102 0.78 -9.57 -15.05
N HIS A 103 0.12 -8.71 -14.28
CA HIS A 103 -1.20 -8.97 -13.73
C HIS A 103 -2.02 -7.70 -13.74
N THR A 104 -3.34 -7.85 -13.88
CA THR A 104 -4.26 -6.73 -13.74
C THR A 104 -4.77 -6.67 -12.31
N PHE A 105 -4.50 -5.56 -11.65
CA PHE A 105 -4.91 -5.29 -10.28
C PHE A 105 -6.18 -4.45 -10.29
N ARG A 106 -7.15 -4.80 -9.41
CA ARG A 106 -8.39 -4.06 -9.26
C ARG A 106 -8.33 -3.22 -8.00
N PHE A 107 -8.18 -1.91 -8.15
CA PHE A 107 -8.06 -0.99 -7.02
C PHE A 107 -9.42 -0.63 -6.44
N PHE A 108 -9.47 -0.56 -5.12
CA PHE A 108 -10.66 -0.19 -4.36
C PHE A 108 -10.26 0.54 -3.07
N TRP A 109 -11.24 1.08 -2.37
CA TRP A 109 -11.03 1.80 -1.12
C TRP A 109 -11.57 0.99 0.04
N HIS A 110 -10.70 0.59 0.94
CA HIS A 110 -11.05 -0.18 2.13
C HIS A 110 -11.30 0.77 3.30
N PRO A 111 -12.46 0.70 4.00
CA PRO A 111 -12.66 1.52 5.20
C PRO A 111 -11.58 1.20 6.22
N LEU A 112 -10.82 2.21 6.65
CA LEU A 112 -9.65 1.99 7.50
C LEU A 112 -10.00 1.29 8.82
N SER A 113 -11.19 1.56 9.35
CA SER A 113 -11.67 0.96 10.60
C SER A 113 -12.32 -0.41 10.43
N ALA A 114 -12.54 -0.86 9.19
CA ALA A 114 -13.21 -2.14 8.95
C ALA A 114 -12.24 -3.31 9.14
N ASP A 115 -12.75 -4.41 9.65
CA ASP A 115 -11.97 -5.64 9.75
C ASP A 115 -11.61 -6.16 8.36
N ALA A 116 -10.44 -6.79 8.27
CA ALA A 116 -10.01 -7.47 7.07
C ALA A 116 -10.44 -8.93 7.13
N ASP A 117 -11.28 -9.36 6.18
CA ASP A 117 -11.74 -10.74 6.10
C ASP A 117 -10.56 -11.66 5.85
N ALA A 118 -10.33 -12.62 6.75
CA ALA A 118 -9.23 -13.58 6.67
C ALA A 118 -9.29 -14.46 5.42
N LYS A 119 -10.47 -14.59 4.79
CA LYS A 119 -10.62 -15.35 3.54
C LYS A 119 -10.14 -14.59 2.33
N LEU A 120 -10.09 -13.25 2.41
CA LEU A 120 -9.74 -12.37 1.29
C LEU A 120 -8.32 -11.80 1.45
N TRP A 121 -7.88 -11.53 2.66
CA TRP A 121 -6.62 -10.87 2.95
C TRP A 121 -5.58 -11.87 3.46
N HIS A 122 -4.37 -11.85 2.87
CA HIS A 122 -3.23 -12.56 3.44
C HIS A 122 -2.90 -11.99 4.83
N PHE A 123 -2.45 -12.86 5.76
CA PHE A 123 -2.25 -12.47 7.16
C PHE A 123 -1.28 -11.30 7.33
N VAL A 124 -0.23 -11.22 6.51
CA VAL A 124 0.75 -10.13 6.62
C VAL A 124 0.10 -8.78 6.33
N PHE A 125 -0.81 -8.71 5.36
CA PHE A 125 -1.52 -7.48 5.03
C PHE A 125 -2.59 -7.15 6.07
N ARG A 126 -3.22 -8.15 6.67
CA ARG A 126 -4.14 -7.91 7.80
C ARG A 126 -3.41 -7.28 8.98
N ASN A 127 -2.22 -7.77 9.28
CA ASN A 127 -1.38 -7.21 10.34
C ASN A 127 -0.88 -5.81 9.97
N ALA A 128 -0.55 -5.57 8.70
CA ALA A 128 -0.17 -4.26 8.21
C ALA A 128 -1.29 -3.23 8.38
N LEU A 129 -2.54 -3.61 8.12
CA LEU A 129 -3.69 -2.74 8.38
C LEU A 129 -3.75 -2.29 9.83
N GLY A 130 -3.47 -3.19 10.77
CA GLY A 130 -3.40 -2.85 12.19
C GLY A 130 -2.34 -1.81 12.49
N PHE A 131 -1.16 -1.94 11.90
CA PHE A 131 -0.10 -0.95 12.05
C PHE A 131 -0.53 0.42 11.50
N ILE A 132 -1.09 0.43 10.29
CA ILE A 132 -1.53 1.69 9.65
C ILE A 132 -2.58 2.39 10.49
N ARG A 133 -3.57 1.65 11.03
CA ARG A 133 -4.59 2.22 11.91
C ARG A 133 -3.97 2.93 13.11
N ARG A 134 -3.04 2.28 13.78
CA ARG A 134 -2.37 2.84 14.97
C ARG A 134 -1.53 4.06 14.61
N ALA A 135 -0.89 4.04 13.46
CA ALA A 135 0.01 5.12 13.04
C ALA A 135 -0.73 6.36 12.53
N THR A 136 -2.01 6.22 12.17
CA THR A 136 -2.79 7.31 11.57
C THR A 136 -3.88 7.87 12.48
N VAL A 137 -3.98 7.38 13.68
CA VAL A 137 -4.91 7.89 14.70
C VAL A 137 -4.42 9.22 15.30
#